data_b402fb1dc724d55bef43a851226065b7
#
_entry.id   b402fb1dc724d55bef43a851226065b7
#
_cell.length_a   1.000
_cell.length_b   1.000
_cell.length_c   1.000
_cell.angle_alpha   90.00
_cell.angle_beta   90.00
_cell.angle_gamma   90.00
#
_symmetry.space_group_name_H-M   'P 1'
#
loop_
_entity.id
_entity.type
_entity.pdbx_description
1 polymer ?
#
loop_
_entity_poly.entity_id
_entity_poly.type
_entity_poly.pdbx_seq_one_letter_code
_entity_poly.pdbx_strand_id
1 'polypeptide(L)'
;FDGGGPPYKRTVTKQDFSAEWTIPFLARGAPGVGADLSFDTLIGLGPGATLLDTGNPYQSVERTLKYAPMFIGLVFLTYFLLEATSGMRAHPAQYVLVGLAQTVFYMLLLSFSEITGFNQGFLIAATATVLTLSLYAGSVFASRRAAAKALVVFTVLYSLIYVLLRQEDYGLLVGSIASFLAIAGTM
;
A
#
# COMPACT_ATOMS: atom_id res chain seq x y z
N PHE A 1 15.03 -4.71 19.66
CA PHE A 1 15.91 -5.28 20.70
C PHE A 1 15.49 -4.64 22.03
N ASP A 2 14.83 -5.41 22.85
CA ASP A 2 14.38 -4.96 24.17
C ASP A 2 15.57 -4.93 25.14
N GLY A 3 16.12 -3.76 25.42
CA GLY A 3 17.07 -3.53 26.51
C GLY A 3 18.53 -3.32 26.16
N GLY A 4 18.90 -3.11 24.93
CA GLY A 4 20.29 -2.83 24.54
C GLY A 4 20.42 -1.71 23.51
N GLY A 5 21.49 -0.94 23.60
CA GLY A 5 21.87 0.05 22.60
C GLY A 5 22.16 -0.58 21.22
N PRO A 6 22.59 0.22 20.23
CA PRO A 6 22.93 -0.28 18.91
C PRO A 6 24.03 -1.37 18.97
N PRO A 7 24.06 -2.31 18.01
CA PRO A 7 25.06 -3.37 17.98
C PRO A 7 26.46 -2.79 17.82
N TYR A 8 27.43 -3.35 18.53
CA TYR A 8 28.82 -2.98 18.44
C TYR A 8 29.40 -3.25 17.03
N LYS A 9 29.00 -4.35 16.45
CA LYS A 9 29.38 -4.73 15.08
C LYS A 9 28.14 -5.23 14.33
N ARG A 10 27.94 -4.72 13.13
CA ARG A 10 26.81 -5.11 12.28
C ARG A 10 27.31 -5.39 10.88
N THR A 11 27.01 -6.56 10.37
CA THR A 11 27.25 -6.95 8.97
C THR A 11 25.92 -7.40 8.37
N VAL A 12 25.49 -6.73 7.31
CA VAL A 12 24.25 -7.07 6.59
C VAL A 12 24.63 -7.38 5.16
N THR A 13 24.37 -8.60 4.73
CA THR A 13 24.52 -9.06 3.35
C THR A 13 23.12 -9.36 2.80
N LYS A 14 22.95 -9.46 1.48
CA LYS A 14 21.64 -9.74 0.87
C LYS A 14 20.98 -11.05 1.33
N GLN A 15 21.75 -11.98 1.89
CA GLN A 15 21.30 -13.30 2.31
C GLN A 15 21.53 -13.60 3.79
N ASP A 16 22.43 -12.83 4.45
CA ASP A 16 22.82 -13.08 5.83
C ASP A 16 22.86 -11.78 6.64
N PHE A 17 22.55 -11.93 7.92
CA PHE A 17 22.61 -10.89 8.91
C PHE A 17 23.45 -11.39 10.09
N SER A 18 24.46 -10.63 10.50
CA SER A 18 25.23 -10.85 11.71
C SER A 18 25.31 -9.56 12.52
N ALA A 19 24.97 -9.63 13.80
CA ALA A 19 25.09 -8.52 14.70
C ALA A 19 25.61 -8.99 16.04
N GLU A 20 26.54 -8.22 16.62
CA GLU A 20 27.21 -8.51 17.88
C GLU A 20 26.91 -7.39 18.87
N TRP A 21 26.37 -7.75 20.03
CA TRP A 21 26.08 -6.84 21.12
C TRP A 21 26.96 -7.16 22.31
N THR A 22 27.55 -6.14 22.92
CA THR A 22 28.24 -6.24 24.20
C THR A 22 27.39 -5.59 25.26
N ILE A 23 26.77 -6.39 26.13
CA ILE A 23 25.92 -5.92 27.21
C ILE A 23 26.72 -6.00 28.50
N PRO A 24 27.03 -4.86 29.18
CA PRO A 24 27.68 -4.86 30.46
C PRO A 24 26.87 -5.65 31.49
N PHE A 25 27.54 -6.37 32.39
CA PHE A 25 26.92 -7.20 33.43
C PHE A 25 25.84 -6.43 34.23
N LEU A 26 26.14 -5.18 34.59
CA LEU A 26 25.23 -4.31 35.35
C LEU A 26 23.95 -3.94 34.56
N ALA A 27 24.02 -3.93 33.24
CA ALA A 27 22.87 -3.60 32.40
C ALA A 27 21.96 -4.81 32.15
N ARG A 28 22.37 -6.03 32.50
CA ARG A 28 21.57 -7.24 32.32
C ARG A 28 20.46 -7.40 33.35
N GLY A 29 20.51 -6.64 34.48
CA GLY A 29 19.55 -6.82 35.59
C GLY A 29 19.61 -8.19 36.27
N ALA A 30 20.63 -8.99 35.96
CA ALA A 30 20.79 -10.31 36.54
C ALA A 30 21.35 -10.22 37.98
N PRO A 31 20.79 -10.95 38.95
CA PRO A 31 21.36 -11.01 40.30
C PRO A 31 22.78 -11.58 40.26
N GLY A 32 23.72 -10.91 40.91
CA GLY A 32 25.16 -11.20 40.84
C GLY A 32 25.59 -12.57 41.36
N VAL A 33 24.94 -13.08 42.40
CA VAL A 33 25.10 -14.41 42.96
C VAL A 33 23.82 -14.73 43.77
N GLY A 34 23.09 -15.73 43.38
CA GLY A 34 21.88 -16.17 44.10
C GLY A 34 21.68 -17.67 43.93
N ALA A 35 21.24 -18.30 44.97
CA ALA A 35 21.15 -19.74 45.05
C ALA A 35 20.04 -20.39 44.24
N ASP A 36 19.12 -19.62 43.59
CA ASP A 36 17.98 -20.13 42.85
C ASP A 36 17.84 -19.45 41.47
N LEU A 37 18.85 -19.58 40.61
CA LEU A 37 18.71 -19.27 39.22
C LEU A 37 18.02 -20.43 38.48
N SER A 38 16.70 -20.41 38.40
CA SER A 38 15.98 -21.36 37.56
C SER A 38 16.27 -21.07 36.11
N PHE A 39 16.28 -22.10 35.27
CA PHE A 39 16.53 -21.98 33.84
C PHE A 39 15.56 -21.00 33.15
N ASP A 40 14.31 -20.94 33.61
CA ASP A 40 13.27 -20.00 33.16
C ASP A 40 13.63 -18.55 33.46
N THR A 41 14.25 -18.27 34.60
CA THR A 41 14.73 -16.93 34.96
C THR A 41 15.87 -16.47 34.03
N LEU A 42 16.77 -17.40 33.68
CA LEU A 42 17.89 -17.11 32.77
C LEU A 42 17.41 -16.86 31.33
N ILE A 43 16.39 -17.57 30.86
CA ILE A 43 15.77 -17.34 29.55
C ILE A 43 15.10 -15.96 29.52
N GLY A 44 14.40 -15.56 30.58
CA GLY A 44 13.73 -14.25 30.67
C GLY A 44 14.70 -13.06 30.74
N LEU A 45 15.95 -13.30 31.14
CA LEU A 45 17.04 -12.28 31.20
C LEU A 45 17.91 -12.25 29.92
N GLY A 46 17.65 -13.17 28.98
CA GLY A 46 18.35 -13.23 27.69
C GLY A 46 18.00 -12.05 26.79
N PRO A 47 18.94 -11.58 25.98
CA PRO A 47 18.64 -10.57 24.96
C PRO A 47 17.66 -11.14 23.94
N GLY A 48 16.47 -10.60 23.88
CA GLY A 48 15.50 -10.91 22.83
C GLY A 48 15.79 -10.12 21.55
N ALA A 49 15.86 -10.79 20.41
CA ALA A 49 15.88 -10.14 19.12
C ALA A 49 14.55 -10.40 18.39
N THR A 50 13.77 -9.37 18.17
CA THR A 50 12.58 -9.46 17.34
C THR A 50 12.98 -9.15 15.90
N LEU A 51 12.83 -10.13 15.01
CA LEU A 51 12.96 -9.89 13.57
C LEU A 51 11.76 -9.07 13.12
N LEU A 52 11.99 -7.78 12.86
CA LEU A 52 11.00 -6.95 12.17
C LEU A 52 10.98 -7.38 10.70
N ASP A 53 9.91 -8.05 10.32
CA ASP A 53 9.64 -8.29 8.91
C ASP A 53 9.28 -6.95 8.25
N THR A 54 10.26 -6.34 7.58
CA THR A 54 10.11 -5.06 6.87
C THR A 54 9.21 -5.17 5.63
N GLY A 55 8.77 -6.38 5.31
CA GLY A 55 7.86 -6.68 4.21
C GLY A 55 6.39 -6.80 4.62
N ASN A 56 5.98 -6.25 5.77
CA ASN A 56 4.62 -6.40 6.27
C ASN A 56 3.59 -5.84 5.26
N PRO A 57 2.81 -6.71 4.59
CA PRO A 57 1.85 -6.28 3.57
C PRO A 57 0.80 -5.30 4.13
N TYR A 58 0.53 -5.35 5.43
CA TYR A 58 -0.39 -4.45 6.11
C TYR A 58 0.07 -2.99 6.07
N GLN A 59 1.37 -2.68 6.18
CA GLN A 59 1.87 -1.31 6.10
C GLN A 59 1.65 -0.70 4.72
N SER A 60 1.81 -1.50 3.66
CA SER A 60 1.56 -1.05 2.29
C SER A 60 0.06 -0.83 2.03
N VAL A 61 -0.80 -1.68 2.60
CA VAL A 61 -2.26 -1.51 2.54
C VAL A 61 -2.71 -0.30 3.36
N GLU A 62 -2.15 -0.10 4.55
CA GLU A 62 -2.45 1.07 5.39
C GLU A 62 -2.08 2.39 4.67
N ARG A 63 -0.93 2.44 4.00
CA ARG A 63 -0.58 3.58 3.14
C ARG A 63 -1.59 3.78 2.02
N THR A 64 -2.04 2.71 1.38
CA THR A 64 -3.05 2.79 0.32
C THR A 64 -4.36 3.38 0.85
N LEU A 65 -4.79 2.97 2.04
CA LEU A 65 -5.98 3.51 2.70
C LEU A 65 -5.80 4.97 3.11
N LYS A 66 -4.63 5.37 3.58
CA LYS A 66 -4.31 6.76 3.92
C LYS A 66 -4.45 7.70 2.72
N TYR A 67 -4.08 7.25 1.54
CA TYR A 67 -4.19 8.02 0.29
C TYR A 67 -5.50 7.75 -0.48
N ALA A 68 -6.39 6.91 0.05
CA ALA A 68 -7.65 6.54 -0.60
C ALA A 68 -8.49 7.75 -1.05
N PRO A 69 -8.68 8.82 -0.25
CA PRO A 69 -9.48 9.96 -0.69
C PRO A 69 -8.92 10.63 -1.95
N MET A 70 -7.60 10.74 -2.07
CA MET A 70 -6.94 11.30 -3.25
C MET A 70 -7.16 10.41 -4.48
N PHE A 71 -6.99 9.08 -4.32
CA PHE A 71 -7.17 8.14 -5.42
C PHE A 71 -8.62 8.04 -5.89
N ILE A 72 -9.57 8.04 -4.95
CA ILE A 72 -11.00 8.09 -5.26
C ILE A 72 -11.32 9.36 -6.05
N GLY A 73 -10.79 10.51 -5.62
CA GLY A 73 -10.95 11.79 -6.33
C GLY A 73 -10.40 11.74 -7.76
N LEU A 74 -9.21 11.15 -7.98
CA LEU A 74 -8.62 10.98 -9.31
C LEU A 74 -9.47 10.05 -10.20
N VAL A 75 -10.05 8.99 -9.65
CA VAL A 75 -10.94 8.09 -10.41
C VAL A 75 -12.22 8.82 -10.81
N PHE A 76 -12.83 9.58 -9.90
CA PHE A 76 -13.99 10.40 -10.24
C PHE A 76 -13.67 11.46 -11.29
N LEU A 77 -12.54 12.15 -11.16
CA LEU A 77 -12.07 13.11 -12.15
C LEU A 77 -11.89 12.44 -13.53
N THR A 78 -11.26 11.28 -13.55
CA THR A 78 -11.08 10.49 -14.78
C THR A 78 -12.42 10.12 -15.41
N TYR A 79 -13.39 9.66 -14.60
CA TYR A 79 -14.73 9.33 -15.09
C TYR A 79 -15.45 10.56 -15.63
N PHE A 80 -15.34 11.69 -14.94
CA PHE A 80 -15.88 12.99 -15.39
C PHE A 80 -15.28 13.43 -16.73
N LEU A 81 -13.97 13.27 -16.93
CA LEU A 81 -13.32 13.59 -18.21
C LEU A 81 -13.79 12.68 -19.35
N LEU A 82 -14.00 11.39 -19.05
CA LEU A 82 -14.58 10.46 -20.02
C LEU A 82 -16.01 10.90 -20.41
N GLU A 83 -16.82 11.34 -19.45
CA GLU A 83 -18.15 11.89 -19.70
C GLU A 83 -18.07 13.15 -20.58
N ALA A 84 -17.24 14.13 -20.18
CA ALA A 84 -17.10 15.39 -20.89
C ALA A 84 -16.64 15.18 -22.34
N THR A 85 -15.74 14.21 -22.59
CA THR A 85 -15.26 13.89 -23.94
C THR A 85 -16.18 13.00 -24.75
N SER A 86 -17.15 12.33 -24.12
CA SER A 86 -18.11 11.43 -24.79
C SER A 86 -19.33 12.17 -25.34
N GLY A 87 -19.57 13.41 -24.89
CA GLY A 87 -20.75 14.20 -25.28
C GLY A 87 -22.07 13.67 -24.72
N MET A 88 -22.05 12.63 -23.90
CA MET A 88 -23.21 12.05 -23.23
C MET A 88 -23.16 12.41 -21.74
N ARG A 89 -24.31 12.75 -21.16
CA ARG A 89 -24.42 13.07 -19.73
C ARG A 89 -24.64 11.80 -18.92
N ALA A 90 -23.76 11.56 -17.97
CA ALA A 90 -23.89 10.48 -17.01
C ALA A 90 -24.95 10.83 -15.95
N HIS A 91 -25.78 9.85 -15.56
CA HIS A 91 -26.71 10.04 -14.45
C HIS A 91 -25.94 10.02 -13.11
N PRO A 92 -26.30 10.84 -12.11
CA PRO A 92 -25.62 10.85 -10.79
C PRO A 92 -25.48 9.46 -10.14
N ALA A 93 -26.45 8.56 -10.33
CA ALA A 93 -26.37 7.19 -9.84
C ALA A 93 -25.15 6.42 -10.39
N GLN A 94 -24.64 6.79 -11.56
CA GLN A 94 -23.49 6.14 -12.18
C GLN A 94 -22.19 6.49 -11.44
N TYR A 95 -22.10 7.70 -10.91
CA TYR A 95 -21.00 8.10 -10.03
C TYR A 95 -20.99 7.32 -8.70
N VAL A 96 -22.19 7.06 -8.15
CA VAL A 96 -22.31 6.20 -6.96
C VAL A 96 -21.77 4.80 -7.24
N LEU A 97 -22.09 4.22 -8.40
CA LEU A 97 -21.58 2.90 -8.78
C LEU A 97 -20.06 2.89 -8.99
N VAL A 98 -19.48 3.97 -9.54
CA VAL A 98 -18.02 4.14 -9.62
C VAL A 98 -17.40 4.20 -8.22
N GLY A 99 -18.02 4.91 -7.28
CA GLY A 99 -17.59 4.95 -5.88
C GLY A 99 -17.67 3.60 -5.19
N LEU A 100 -18.73 2.83 -5.43
CA LEU A 100 -18.85 1.46 -4.93
C LEU A 100 -17.75 0.55 -5.49
N ALA A 101 -17.43 0.67 -6.78
CA ALA A 101 -16.33 -0.08 -7.39
C ALA A 101 -14.99 0.22 -6.71
N GLN A 102 -14.77 1.48 -6.28
CA GLN A 102 -13.59 1.85 -5.51
C GLN A 102 -13.58 1.21 -4.12
N THR A 103 -14.71 1.16 -3.45
CA THR A 103 -14.82 0.46 -2.15
C THR A 103 -14.47 -1.02 -2.31
N VAL A 104 -15.01 -1.67 -3.34
CA VAL A 104 -14.71 -3.07 -3.64
C VAL A 104 -13.22 -3.27 -3.97
N PHE A 105 -12.60 -2.34 -4.70
CA PHE A 105 -11.16 -2.37 -4.95
C PHE A 105 -10.34 -2.45 -3.66
N TYR A 106 -10.63 -1.60 -2.67
CA TYR A 106 -9.91 -1.62 -1.40
C TYR A 106 -10.16 -2.90 -0.60
N MET A 107 -11.38 -3.45 -0.65
CA MET A 107 -11.69 -4.73 -0.01
C MET A 107 -10.93 -5.89 -0.68
N LEU A 108 -10.89 -5.93 -2.02
CA LEU A 108 -10.12 -6.92 -2.77
C LEU A 108 -8.61 -6.78 -2.50
N LEU A 109 -8.11 -5.54 -2.50
CA LEU A 109 -6.71 -5.27 -2.21
C LEU A 109 -6.33 -5.80 -0.83
N LEU A 110 -7.11 -5.51 0.20
CA LEU A 110 -6.86 -6.00 1.55
C LEU A 110 -6.87 -7.53 1.59
N SER A 111 -7.93 -8.16 1.06
CA SER A 111 -8.11 -9.60 1.09
C SER A 111 -7.00 -10.36 0.34
N PHE A 112 -6.65 -9.93 -0.87
CA PHE A 112 -5.61 -10.61 -1.65
C PHE A 112 -4.21 -10.30 -1.14
N SER A 113 -3.97 -9.09 -0.61
CA SER A 113 -2.66 -8.76 -0.04
C SER A 113 -2.30 -9.61 1.18
N GLU A 114 -3.30 -10.05 1.94
CA GLU A 114 -3.10 -10.94 3.08
C GLU A 114 -2.58 -12.33 2.64
N ILE A 115 -3.05 -12.83 1.50
CA ILE A 115 -2.73 -14.19 1.03
C ILE A 115 -1.47 -14.19 0.14
N THR A 116 -1.38 -13.24 -0.78
CA THR A 116 -0.38 -13.25 -1.87
C THR A 116 0.67 -12.15 -1.74
N GLY A 117 0.54 -11.29 -0.72
CA GLY A 117 1.37 -10.11 -0.56
C GLY A 117 0.88 -8.92 -1.40
N PHE A 118 1.35 -7.72 -1.03
CA PHE A 118 0.85 -6.46 -1.58
C PHE A 118 0.93 -6.37 -3.12
N ASN A 119 2.06 -6.75 -3.71
CA ASN A 119 2.27 -6.59 -5.16
C ASN A 119 1.26 -7.40 -5.99
N GLN A 120 1.05 -8.66 -5.64
CA GLN A 120 0.12 -9.54 -6.34
C GLN A 120 -1.33 -9.16 -6.01
N GLY A 121 -1.62 -8.85 -4.75
CA GLY A 121 -2.93 -8.39 -4.31
C GLY A 121 -3.36 -7.11 -5.04
N PHE A 122 -2.45 -6.14 -5.18
CA PHE A 122 -2.72 -4.92 -5.94
C PHE A 122 -2.98 -5.21 -7.42
N LEU A 123 -2.16 -6.06 -8.06
CA LEU A 123 -2.33 -6.39 -9.48
C LEU A 123 -3.69 -7.03 -9.74
N ILE A 124 -4.11 -7.98 -8.91
CA ILE A 124 -5.40 -8.66 -9.03
C ILE A 124 -6.55 -7.67 -8.83
N ALA A 125 -6.53 -6.90 -7.73
CA ALA A 125 -7.57 -5.93 -7.41
C ALA A 125 -7.68 -4.83 -8.47
N ALA A 126 -6.54 -4.27 -8.92
CA ALA A 126 -6.49 -3.25 -9.96
C ALA A 126 -7.01 -3.76 -11.29
N THR A 127 -6.59 -4.96 -11.73
CA THR A 127 -7.07 -5.55 -12.98
C THR A 127 -8.58 -5.78 -12.96
N ALA A 128 -9.11 -6.36 -11.89
CA ALA A 128 -10.55 -6.58 -11.73
C ALA A 128 -11.34 -5.26 -11.78
N THR A 129 -10.86 -4.24 -11.08
CA THR A 129 -11.53 -2.93 -11.01
C THR A 129 -11.45 -2.18 -12.33
N VAL A 130 -10.27 -2.14 -12.96
CA VAL A 130 -10.08 -1.48 -14.27
C VAL A 130 -10.97 -2.12 -15.34
N LEU A 131 -11.05 -3.46 -15.38
CA LEU A 131 -11.94 -4.15 -16.32
C LEU A 131 -13.42 -3.81 -16.04
N THR A 132 -13.84 -3.85 -14.79
CA THR A 132 -15.21 -3.52 -14.38
C THR A 132 -15.58 -2.10 -14.76
N LEU A 133 -14.75 -1.10 -14.42
CA LEU A 133 -14.98 0.31 -14.73
C LEU A 133 -14.97 0.56 -16.24
N SER A 134 -14.11 -0.12 -17.00
CA SER A 134 -14.01 0.05 -18.44
C SER A 134 -15.23 -0.54 -19.18
N LEU A 135 -15.68 -1.73 -18.77
CA LEU A 135 -16.90 -2.33 -19.29
C LEU A 135 -18.12 -1.49 -18.93
N TYR A 136 -18.16 -0.99 -17.69
CA TYR A 136 -19.22 -0.11 -17.22
C TYR A 136 -19.29 1.19 -18.05
N ALA A 137 -18.14 1.86 -18.25
CA ALA A 137 -18.06 3.05 -19.10
C ALA A 137 -18.52 2.76 -20.54
N GLY A 138 -18.13 1.61 -21.09
CA GLY A 138 -18.58 1.18 -22.42
C GLY A 138 -20.08 0.99 -22.52
N SER A 139 -20.70 0.46 -21.47
CA SER A 139 -22.15 0.28 -21.38
C SER A 139 -22.87 1.63 -21.22
N VAL A 140 -22.40 2.49 -20.34
CA VAL A 140 -22.99 3.82 -20.08
C VAL A 140 -22.93 4.71 -21.32
N PHE A 141 -21.79 4.75 -21.96
CA PHE A 141 -21.58 5.59 -23.16
C PHE A 141 -21.93 4.86 -24.48
N ALA A 142 -22.52 3.68 -24.39
CA ALA A 142 -22.98 2.86 -25.53
C ALA A 142 -21.95 2.77 -26.68
N SER A 143 -20.65 2.77 -26.36
CA SER A 143 -19.58 2.83 -27.33
C SER A 143 -18.39 1.95 -26.97
N ARG A 144 -18.00 1.05 -27.87
CA ARG A 144 -16.75 0.25 -27.71
C ARG A 144 -15.51 1.12 -27.66
N ARG A 145 -15.53 2.27 -28.35
CA ARG A 145 -14.42 3.24 -28.29
C ARG A 145 -14.31 3.89 -26.92
N ALA A 146 -15.43 4.17 -26.26
CA ALA A 146 -15.44 4.68 -24.89
C ALA A 146 -14.90 3.63 -23.90
N ALA A 147 -15.29 2.36 -24.04
CA ALA A 147 -14.74 1.27 -23.25
C ALA A 147 -13.21 1.15 -23.41
N ALA A 148 -12.71 1.21 -24.64
CA ALA A 148 -11.28 1.13 -24.91
C ALA A 148 -10.51 2.35 -24.36
N LYS A 149 -11.04 3.57 -24.50
CA LYS A 149 -10.48 4.77 -23.89
C LYS A 149 -10.44 4.65 -22.38
N ALA A 150 -11.55 4.22 -21.76
CA ALA A 150 -11.64 4.01 -20.31
C ALA A 150 -10.59 2.98 -19.85
N LEU A 151 -10.44 1.86 -20.56
CA LEU A 151 -9.47 0.84 -20.26
C LEU A 151 -8.04 1.42 -20.23
N VAL A 152 -7.65 2.17 -21.25
CA VAL A 152 -6.31 2.77 -21.32
C VAL A 152 -6.11 3.77 -20.19
N VAL A 153 -7.05 4.69 -19.99
CA VAL A 153 -6.91 5.76 -19.00
C VAL A 153 -6.90 5.20 -17.58
N PHE A 154 -7.79 4.27 -17.24
CA PHE A 154 -7.78 3.63 -15.92
C PHE A 154 -6.54 2.76 -15.72
N THR A 155 -6.05 2.06 -16.73
CA THR A 155 -4.79 1.31 -16.64
C THR A 155 -3.62 2.23 -16.31
N VAL A 156 -3.51 3.36 -17.01
CA VAL A 156 -2.47 4.36 -16.73
C VAL A 156 -2.61 4.93 -15.31
N LEU A 157 -3.84 5.26 -14.89
CA LEU A 157 -4.12 5.78 -13.56
C LEU A 157 -3.72 4.79 -12.46
N TYR A 158 -4.15 3.52 -12.55
CA TYR A 158 -3.83 2.50 -11.56
C TYR A 158 -2.34 2.12 -11.56
N SER A 159 -1.67 2.18 -12.72
CA SER A 159 -0.22 2.01 -12.80
C SER A 159 0.51 3.16 -12.10
N LEU A 160 0.05 4.39 -12.28
CA LEU A 160 0.58 5.56 -11.55
C LEU A 160 0.39 5.40 -10.05
N ILE A 161 -0.81 5.00 -9.60
CA ILE A 161 -1.11 4.73 -8.19
C ILE A 161 -0.16 3.67 -7.62
N TYR A 162 0.09 2.59 -8.37
CA TYR A 162 1.03 1.54 -7.96
C TYR A 162 2.45 2.07 -7.75
N VAL A 163 2.94 2.87 -8.70
CA VAL A 163 4.27 3.49 -8.60
C VAL A 163 4.34 4.42 -7.39
N LEU A 164 3.30 5.23 -7.17
CA LEU A 164 3.21 6.13 -6.01
C LEU A 164 3.26 5.39 -4.67
N LEU A 165 2.55 4.28 -4.57
CA LEU A 165 2.49 3.48 -3.35
C LEU A 165 3.80 2.74 -3.07
N ARG A 166 4.58 2.47 -4.10
CA ARG A 166 5.88 1.82 -3.98
C ARG A 166 7.00 2.78 -3.55
N GLN A 167 6.83 4.07 -3.78
CA GLN A 167 7.78 5.11 -3.36
C GLN A 167 7.56 5.43 -1.87
N GLU A 168 8.44 4.93 -0.99
CA GLU A 168 8.28 5.06 0.46
C GLU A 168 8.40 6.51 0.94
N ASP A 169 9.36 7.28 0.38
CA ASP A 169 9.71 8.61 0.87
C ASP A 169 9.00 9.76 0.12
N TYR A 170 8.62 9.56 -1.14
CA TYR A 170 8.11 10.63 -2.02
C TYR A 170 6.67 10.44 -2.47
N GLY A 171 5.96 9.44 -1.98
CA GLY A 171 4.60 9.10 -2.44
C GLY A 171 3.61 10.26 -2.33
N LEU A 172 3.67 11.02 -1.25
CA LEU A 172 2.78 12.18 -1.02
C LEU A 172 3.13 13.35 -1.96
N LEU A 173 4.42 13.63 -2.17
CA LEU A 173 4.87 14.72 -3.04
C LEU A 173 4.52 14.43 -4.50
N VAL A 174 4.83 13.22 -4.98
CA VAL A 174 4.52 12.82 -6.35
C VAL A 174 3.00 12.73 -6.57
N GLY A 175 2.24 12.23 -5.58
CA GLY A 175 0.79 12.17 -5.62
C GLY A 175 0.13 13.55 -5.68
N SER A 176 0.60 14.51 -4.90
CA SER A 176 0.09 15.88 -4.94
C SER A 176 0.40 16.60 -6.25
N ILE A 177 1.62 16.43 -6.77
CA ILE A 177 2.00 16.98 -8.09
C ILE A 177 1.17 16.34 -9.21
N ALA A 178 0.99 15.02 -9.19
CA ALA A 178 0.19 14.33 -10.19
C ALA A 178 -1.28 14.80 -10.15
N SER A 179 -1.85 14.95 -8.95
CA SER A 179 -3.21 15.48 -8.76
C SER A 179 -3.33 16.91 -9.25
N PHE A 180 -2.34 17.76 -8.94
CA PHE A 180 -2.29 19.14 -9.41
C PHE A 180 -2.24 19.21 -10.93
N LEU A 181 -1.35 18.43 -11.58
CA LEU A 181 -1.23 18.39 -13.04
C LEU A 181 -2.50 17.84 -13.69
N ALA A 182 -3.15 16.84 -13.10
CA ALA A 182 -4.41 16.31 -13.59
C ALA A 182 -5.51 17.39 -13.57
N ILE A 183 -5.64 18.12 -12.47
CA ILE A 183 -6.62 19.21 -12.34
C ILE A 183 -6.28 20.37 -13.28
N ALA A 184 -5.02 20.80 -13.32
CA ALA A 184 -4.57 21.88 -14.20
C ALA A 184 -4.77 21.56 -15.69
N GLY A 185 -4.55 20.30 -16.09
CA GLY A 185 -4.78 19.84 -17.46
C GLY A 185 -6.27 19.75 -17.85
N THR A 186 -7.18 19.83 -16.88
CA THR A 186 -8.64 19.84 -17.12
C THR A 186 -9.24 21.23 -17.17
N MET A 187 -8.51 22.22 -16.69
CA MET A 187 -8.89 23.64 -16.76
C MET A 187 -8.52 24.28 -18.09
#